data_1837ec95ae113ff8a62c21453b7924dc
#
_entry.id   1837ec95ae113ff8a62c21453b7924dc
#
_cell.length_a   1.000
_cell.length_b   1.000
_cell.length_c   1.000
_cell.angle_alpha   90.00
_cell.angle_beta   90.00
_cell.angle_gamma   90.00
#
_symmetry.space_group_name_H-M   'P 1'
#
loop_
_entity.id
_entity.type
_entity.pdbx_description
1 polymer ?
#
loop_
_entity_poly.entity_id
_entity_poly.type
_entity_poly.pdbx_seq_one_letter_code
_entity_poly.pdbx_strand_id
1 'polypeptide(L)'
;DEFVNLVNIIADTILNSNVKTVEEALELTHESKTLNDLIIEKTATIGEKISFRRFSLLTKNDNEVFGNYAHMGGKIVTLVKLEGSNNAELAKDIAMHIAAMKPLYLDKTNVPSEVVDKEKEILTEQAKTEGLKEDKIAMVVNGRINKFYEEVCLNDQNFIKENKMKV
;
A
#
# COMPACT_ATOMS: atom_id res chain seq x y z
N ASP A 1 -20.26 13.07 -7.25
CA ASP A 1 -20.61 12.02 -6.29
C ASP A 1 -20.43 12.56 -4.87
N GLU A 2 -21.48 12.53 -4.06
CA GLU A 2 -21.50 13.08 -2.70
C GLU A 2 -20.48 12.41 -1.77
N PHE A 3 -20.29 11.10 -1.94
CA PHE A 3 -19.29 10.35 -1.15
C PHE A 3 -17.86 10.81 -1.46
N VAL A 4 -17.53 10.97 -2.74
CA VAL A 4 -16.19 11.47 -3.15
C VAL A 4 -15.95 12.88 -2.63
N ASN A 5 -17.00 13.73 -2.66
CA ASN A 5 -16.90 15.08 -2.11
C ASN A 5 -16.61 15.05 -0.59
N LEU A 6 -17.32 14.20 0.15
CA LEU A 6 -17.05 14.01 1.59
C LEU A 6 -15.61 13.57 1.86
N VAL A 7 -15.10 12.60 1.08
CA VAL A 7 -13.71 12.13 1.20
C VAL A 7 -12.71 13.26 0.97
N ASN A 8 -12.94 14.09 -0.05
CA ASN A 8 -12.08 15.24 -0.33
C ASN A 8 -12.12 16.28 0.79
N ILE A 9 -13.30 16.60 1.32
CA ILE A 9 -13.43 17.52 2.46
C ILE A 9 -12.65 17.01 3.68
N ILE A 10 -12.77 15.72 4.00
CA ILE A 10 -12.05 15.10 5.11
C ILE A 10 -10.54 15.19 4.87
N ALA A 11 -10.07 14.81 3.67
CA ALA A 11 -8.66 14.83 3.32
C ALA A 11 -8.06 16.24 3.40
N ASP A 12 -8.74 17.23 2.80
CA ASP A 12 -8.28 18.62 2.79
C ASP A 12 -8.27 19.24 4.21
N THR A 13 -9.27 18.93 5.02
CA THR A 13 -9.34 19.42 6.40
C THR A 13 -8.20 18.84 7.25
N ILE A 14 -7.91 17.55 7.10
CA ILE A 14 -6.79 16.89 7.80
C ILE A 14 -5.45 17.42 7.31
N LEU A 15 -5.28 17.60 5.99
CA LEU A 15 -4.04 18.11 5.40
C LEU A 15 -3.65 19.49 5.95
N ASN A 16 -4.64 20.33 6.25
CA ASN A 16 -4.45 21.66 6.83
C ASN A 16 -4.44 21.67 8.38
N SER A 17 -4.31 20.52 9.00
CA SER A 17 -4.29 20.36 10.47
C SER A 17 -3.01 19.66 10.92
N ASN A 18 -2.88 19.49 12.25
CA ASN A 18 -1.77 18.76 12.87
C ASN A 18 -2.24 17.48 13.59
N VAL A 19 -3.44 16.99 13.30
CA VAL A 19 -4.01 15.82 13.95
C VAL A 19 -3.29 14.54 13.54
N LYS A 20 -3.23 13.58 14.46
CA LYS A 20 -2.53 12.31 14.27
C LYS A 20 -3.45 11.11 14.44
N THR A 21 -4.60 11.29 15.06
CA THR A 21 -5.55 10.21 15.31
C THR A 21 -6.89 10.47 14.63
N VAL A 22 -7.67 9.41 14.43
CA VAL A 22 -9.02 9.52 13.86
C VAL A 22 -9.94 10.32 14.78
N GLU A 23 -9.81 10.13 16.08
CA GLU A 23 -10.58 10.83 17.10
C GLU A 23 -10.35 12.34 17.02
N GLU A 24 -9.10 12.78 16.96
CA GLU A 24 -8.77 14.20 16.77
C GLU A 24 -9.28 14.74 15.44
N ALA A 25 -9.18 13.94 14.38
CA ALA A 25 -9.65 14.34 13.06
C ALA A 25 -11.17 14.54 13.01
N LEU A 26 -11.94 13.69 13.70
CA LEU A 26 -13.40 13.79 13.75
C LEU A 26 -13.90 15.09 14.40
N GLU A 27 -13.10 15.69 15.30
CA GLU A 27 -13.40 16.96 15.96
C GLU A 27 -12.98 18.19 15.13
N LEU A 28 -12.25 18.01 14.03
CA LEU A 28 -11.94 19.12 13.14
C LEU A 28 -13.20 19.68 12.51
N THR A 29 -13.22 20.98 12.28
CA THR A 29 -14.36 21.68 11.68
C THR A 29 -14.09 22.03 10.23
N HIS A 30 -15.08 21.79 9.39
CA HIS A 30 -15.18 22.31 8.04
C HIS A 30 -16.43 23.20 7.97
N GLU A 31 -16.24 24.45 7.57
CA GLU A 31 -17.27 25.51 7.67
C GLU A 31 -17.79 25.69 9.10
N SER A 32 -18.91 25.11 9.45
CA SER A 32 -19.53 25.24 10.80
C SER A 32 -19.85 23.89 11.43
N LYS A 33 -19.42 22.77 10.85
CA LYS A 33 -19.71 21.42 11.30
C LYS A 33 -18.43 20.65 11.58
N THR A 34 -18.46 19.75 12.54
CA THR A 34 -17.35 18.80 12.72
C THR A 34 -17.34 17.78 11.59
N LEU A 35 -16.18 17.16 11.31
CA LEU A 35 -16.11 16.08 10.34
C LEU A 35 -17.01 14.90 10.75
N ASN A 36 -17.17 14.66 12.05
CA ASN A 36 -18.10 13.67 12.57
C ASN A 36 -19.55 13.98 12.16
N ASP A 37 -19.99 15.24 12.35
CA ASP A 37 -21.35 15.67 11.98
C ASP A 37 -21.59 15.55 10.48
N LEU A 38 -20.59 15.90 9.66
CA LEU A 38 -20.66 15.75 8.21
C LEU A 38 -20.81 14.28 7.77
N ILE A 39 -20.08 13.36 8.44
CA ILE A 39 -20.19 11.93 8.17
C ILE A 39 -21.58 11.40 8.55
N ILE A 40 -22.13 11.83 9.69
CA ILE A 40 -23.49 11.45 10.13
C ILE A 40 -24.53 11.95 9.13
N GLU A 41 -24.44 13.22 8.73
CA GLU A 41 -25.35 13.82 7.76
C GLU A 41 -25.30 13.09 6.41
N LYS A 42 -24.09 12.78 5.92
CA LYS A 42 -23.94 12.06 4.66
C LYS A 42 -24.36 10.60 4.74
N THR A 43 -24.19 9.96 5.88
CA THR A 43 -24.76 8.63 6.16
C THR A 43 -26.29 8.66 6.00
N ALA A 44 -26.97 9.67 6.54
CA ALA A 44 -28.42 9.80 6.43
C ALA A 44 -28.85 10.12 5.00
N THR A 45 -28.13 10.98 4.27
CA THR A 45 -28.48 11.41 2.91
C THR A 45 -28.24 10.31 1.88
N ILE A 46 -27.11 9.59 1.98
CA ILE A 46 -26.73 8.51 1.06
C ILE A 46 -27.49 7.23 1.39
N GLY A 47 -27.91 7.04 2.64
CA GLY A 47 -28.63 5.85 3.10
C GLY A 47 -27.74 4.64 3.37
N GLU A 48 -26.41 4.85 3.43
CA GLU A 48 -25.43 3.81 3.73
C GLU A 48 -24.57 4.21 4.92
N LYS A 49 -24.22 3.26 5.78
CA LYS A 49 -23.34 3.52 6.92
C LYS A 49 -21.94 3.92 6.44
N ILE A 50 -21.56 5.15 6.69
CA ILE A 50 -20.22 5.66 6.43
C ILE A 50 -19.44 5.70 7.75
N SER A 51 -18.19 5.24 7.74
CA SER A 51 -17.29 5.34 8.88
C SER A 51 -15.90 5.79 8.44
N PHE A 52 -15.33 6.74 9.15
CA PHE A 52 -13.94 7.15 8.97
C PHE A 52 -13.04 6.23 9.80
N ARG A 53 -12.35 5.31 9.13
CA ARG A 53 -11.61 4.23 9.78
C ARG A 53 -10.16 4.59 10.09
N ARG A 54 -9.49 5.26 9.16
CA ARG A 54 -8.07 5.61 9.27
C ARG A 54 -7.67 6.63 8.21
N PHE A 55 -6.56 7.29 8.45
CA PHE A 55 -5.84 8.09 7.47
C PHE A 55 -4.33 7.90 7.63
N SER A 56 -3.58 8.34 6.64
CA SER A 56 -2.12 8.45 6.71
C SER A 56 -1.72 9.80 6.13
N LEU A 57 -0.90 10.53 6.86
CA LEU A 57 -0.32 11.79 6.41
C LEU A 57 1.17 11.58 6.14
N LEU A 58 1.58 11.81 4.91
CA LEU A 58 2.97 11.72 4.48
C LEU A 58 3.50 13.11 4.19
N THR A 59 4.67 13.39 4.70
CA THR A 59 5.40 14.62 4.41
C THR A 59 6.63 14.32 3.57
N LYS A 60 7.09 15.28 2.78
CA LYS A 60 8.31 15.19 2.01
C LYS A 60 9.24 16.36 2.29
N ASN A 61 10.53 16.13 2.16
CA ASN A 61 11.57 17.15 2.17
C ASN A 61 11.88 17.60 0.72
N ASP A 62 12.79 18.56 0.58
CA ASP A 62 13.15 19.13 -0.73
C ASP A 62 13.86 18.13 -1.66
N ASN A 63 14.54 17.12 -1.09
CA ASN A 63 15.20 16.04 -1.83
C ASN A 63 14.31 14.81 -2.06
N GLU A 64 13.02 14.95 -1.83
CA GLU A 64 12.02 13.89 -2.00
C GLU A 64 10.94 14.29 -2.98
N VAL A 65 10.35 13.32 -3.64
CA VAL A 65 9.23 13.53 -4.55
C VAL A 65 8.11 12.53 -4.29
N PHE A 66 6.87 13.01 -4.43
CA PHE A 66 5.69 12.16 -4.42
C PHE A 66 5.29 11.74 -5.84
N GLY A 67 4.88 10.50 -5.96
CA GLY A 67 4.13 9.98 -7.10
C GLY A 67 2.85 9.33 -6.62
N ASN A 68 1.75 9.58 -7.31
CA ASN A 68 0.47 8.96 -7.00
C ASN A 68 -0.16 8.34 -8.23
N TYR A 69 -0.95 7.31 -8.02
CA TYR A 69 -1.73 6.66 -9.05
C TYR A 69 -3.09 6.23 -8.50
N ALA A 70 -4.15 6.61 -9.20
CA ALA A 70 -5.52 6.20 -8.91
C ALA A 70 -6.04 5.30 -10.02
N HIS A 71 -6.51 4.12 -9.68
CA HIS A 71 -7.03 3.11 -10.59
C HIS A 71 -8.53 2.89 -10.37
N MET A 72 -9.26 2.59 -11.45
CA MET A 72 -10.70 2.29 -11.43
C MET A 72 -11.54 3.34 -10.66
N GLY A 73 -11.33 4.61 -10.97
CA GLY A 73 -12.09 5.70 -10.34
C GLY A 73 -11.80 5.88 -8.84
N GLY A 74 -10.56 5.55 -8.40
CA GLY A 74 -10.15 5.71 -7.00
C GLY A 74 -10.42 4.50 -6.11
N LYS A 75 -10.83 3.35 -6.67
CA LYS A 75 -10.98 2.11 -5.89
C LYS A 75 -9.63 1.56 -5.39
N ILE A 76 -8.56 1.83 -6.14
CA ILE A 76 -7.18 1.55 -5.74
C ILE A 76 -6.42 2.86 -5.90
N VAL A 77 -5.82 3.31 -4.81
CA VAL A 77 -4.96 4.50 -4.80
C VAL A 77 -3.63 4.12 -4.18
N THR A 78 -2.55 4.50 -4.85
CA THR A 78 -1.19 4.31 -4.34
C THR A 78 -0.48 5.65 -4.26
N LEU A 79 0.29 5.83 -3.21
CA LEU A 79 1.16 6.97 -2.98
C LEU A 79 2.57 6.48 -2.71
N VAL A 80 3.52 6.99 -3.47
CA VAL A 80 4.95 6.68 -3.36
C VAL A 80 5.71 7.95 -2.99
N LYS A 81 6.63 7.83 -2.08
CA LYS A 81 7.63 8.85 -1.78
C LYS A 81 9.01 8.29 -2.16
N LEU A 82 9.70 8.97 -3.07
CA LEU A 82 11.09 8.68 -3.42
C LEU A 82 12.00 9.68 -2.72
N GLU A 83 13.01 9.17 -2.06
CA GLU A 83 14.09 9.93 -1.45
C GLU A 83 15.29 10.01 -2.41
N GLY A 84 15.98 11.15 -2.40
CA GLY A 84 17.16 11.38 -3.26
C GLY A 84 16.83 11.54 -4.74
N SER A 85 15.57 11.79 -5.10
CA SER A 85 15.11 11.96 -6.47
C SER A 85 14.05 13.04 -6.55
N ASN A 86 14.11 13.83 -7.62
CA ASN A 86 13.07 14.80 -8.00
C ASN A 86 12.26 14.34 -9.22
N ASN A 87 12.39 13.07 -9.62
CA ASN A 87 11.71 12.53 -10.78
C ASN A 87 10.28 12.08 -10.43
N ALA A 88 9.32 12.99 -10.59
CA ALA A 88 7.90 12.74 -10.31
C ALA A 88 7.28 11.70 -11.26
N GLU A 89 7.78 11.59 -12.50
CA GLU A 89 7.31 10.59 -13.45
C GLU A 89 7.70 9.18 -13.00
N LEU A 90 8.94 8.99 -12.57
CA LEU A 90 9.40 7.72 -12.00
C LEU A 90 8.58 7.35 -10.76
N ALA A 91 8.33 8.30 -9.85
CA ALA A 91 7.52 8.06 -8.66
C ALA A 91 6.08 7.63 -9.02
N LYS A 92 5.48 8.24 -10.04
CA LYS A 92 4.17 7.86 -10.56
C LYS A 92 4.18 6.48 -11.21
N ASP A 93 5.23 6.14 -11.95
CA ASP A 93 5.38 4.83 -12.58
C ASP A 93 5.50 3.71 -11.56
N ILE A 94 6.25 3.96 -10.47
CA ILE A 94 6.32 3.02 -9.34
C ILE A 94 4.97 2.92 -8.64
N ALA A 95 4.24 4.03 -8.46
CA ALA A 95 2.89 4.00 -7.90
C ALA A 95 1.92 3.16 -8.76
N MET A 96 2.02 3.26 -10.09
CA MET A 96 1.26 2.43 -11.02
C MET A 96 1.65 0.95 -10.92
N HIS A 97 2.95 0.65 -10.83
CA HIS A 97 3.46 -0.69 -10.62
C HIS A 97 2.87 -1.32 -9.33
N ILE A 98 2.90 -0.59 -8.21
CA ILE A 98 2.34 -1.05 -6.93
C ILE A 98 0.84 -1.35 -7.05
N ALA A 99 0.08 -0.50 -7.73
CA ALA A 99 -1.35 -0.73 -7.94
C ALA A 99 -1.63 -2.01 -8.73
N ALA A 100 -0.76 -2.34 -9.71
CA ALA A 100 -0.88 -3.52 -10.55
C ALA A 100 -0.38 -4.79 -9.86
N MET A 101 0.83 -4.75 -9.30
CA MET A 101 1.54 -5.92 -8.77
C MET A 101 1.27 -6.21 -7.29
N LYS A 102 0.69 -5.25 -6.56
CA LYS A 102 0.25 -5.38 -5.16
C LYS A 102 1.31 -5.97 -4.22
N PRO A 103 2.55 -5.44 -4.19
CA PRO A 103 3.54 -5.91 -3.25
C PRO A 103 3.04 -5.73 -1.81
N LEU A 104 3.45 -6.63 -0.92
CA LEU A 104 3.08 -6.59 0.49
C LEU A 104 4.15 -5.90 1.35
N TYR A 105 5.39 -5.94 0.88
CA TYR A 105 6.57 -5.43 1.58
C TYR A 105 7.43 -4.59 0.62
N LEU A 106 8.23 -3.70 1.18
CA LEU A 106 9.19 -2.92 0.38
C LEU A 106 10.33 -3.82 -0.12
N ASP A 107 10.94 -4.57 0.80
CA ASP A 107 12.04 -5.49 0.49
C ASP A 107 12.03 -6.71 1.44
N LYS A 108 12.99 -7.63 1.24
CA LYS A 108 13.11 -8.87 2.03
C LYS A 108 13.29 -8.64 3.52
N THR A 109 13.89 -7.54 3.92
CA THR A 109 14.14 -7.22 5.34
C THR A 109 12.87 -6.81 6.08
N ASN A 110 11.85 -6.39 5.34
CA ASN A 110 10.54 -6.03 5.87
C ASN A 110 9.58 -7.23 6.02
N VAL A 111 9.94 -8.39 5.47
CA VAL A 111 9.13 -9.61 5.60
C VAL A 111 9.34 -10.19 7.00
N PRO A 112 8.27 -10.33 7.82
CA PRO A 112 8.42 -10.95 9.14
C PRO A 112 9.00 -12.38 9.05
N SER A 113 9.92 -12.72 9.96
CA SER A 113 10.56 -14.05 9.96
C SER A 113 9.56 -15.19 10.03
N GLU A 114 8.49 -15.04 10.81
CA GLU A 114 7.40 -16.01 10.92
C GLU A 114 6.67 -16.26 9.60
N VAL A 115 6.54 -15.24 8.73
CA VAL A 115 5.97 -15.39 7.38
C VAL A 115 6.92 -16.19 6.49
N VAL A 116 8.21 -15.88 6.55
CA VAL A 116 9.24 -16.59 5.78
C VAL A 116 9.34 -18.05 6.23
N ASP A 117 9.32 -18.31 7.54
CA ASP A 117 9.42 -19.66 8.10
C ASP A 117 8.20 -20.49 7.72
N LYS A 118 7.01 -19.94 7.81
CA LYS A 118 5.77 -20.59 7.36
C LYS A 118 5.79 -20.91 5.87
N GLU A 119 6.27 -20.00 5.03
CA GLU A 119 6.40 -20.24 3.60
C GLU A 119 7.41 -21.36 3.31
N LYS A 120 8.54 -21.38 4.02
CA LYS A 120 9.52 -22.48 3.91
C LYS A 120 8.94 -23.84 4.30
N GLU A 121 8.12 -23.89 5.34
CA GLU A 121 7.42 -25.13 5.74
C GLU A 121 6.50 -25.61 4.59
N ILE A 122 5.68 -24.72 4.02
CA ILE A 122 4.79 -25.04 2.91
C ILE A 122 5.59 -25.55 1.72
N LEU A 123 6.66 -24.84 1.33
CA LEU A 123 7.51 -25.21 0.21
C LEU A 123 8.24 -26.55 0.44
N THR A 124 8.60 -26.86 1.68
CA THR A 124 9.20 -28.13 2.07
C THR A 124 8.23 -29.29 1.90
N GLU A 125 6.99 -29.14 2.36
CA GLU A 125 5.96 -30.17 2.21
C GLU A 125 5.56 -30.37 0.74
N GLN A 126 5.51 -29.31 -0.06
CA GLN A 126 5.31 -29.40 -1.49
C GLN A 126 6.45 -30.20 -2.17
N ALA A 127 7.70 -29.90 -1.83
CA ALA A 127 8.85 -30.59 -2.39
C ALA A 127 8.86 -32.11 -2.05
N LYS A 128 8.45 -32.47 -0.83
CA LYS A 128 8.28 -33.87 -0.43
C LYS A 128 7.17 -34.57 -1.24
N THR A 129 6.03 -33.90 -1.38
CA THR A 129 4.87 -34.42 -2.12
C THR A 129 5.20 -34.62 -3.60
N GLU A 130 6.05 -33.77 -4.17
CA GLU A 130 6.56 -33.90 -5.54
C GLU A 130 7.59 -35.04 -5.69
N GLY A 131 7.96 -35.71 -4.60
CA GLY A 131 8.89 -36.83 -4.61
C GLY A 131 10.37 -36.46 -4.73
N LEU A 132 10.72 -35.22 -4.37
CA LEU A 132 12.13 -34.81 -4.36
C LEU A 132 12.91 -35.58 -3.29
N LYS A 133 14.16 -35.92 -3.62
CA LYS A 133 15.08 -36.53 -2.66
C LYS A 133 15.43 -35.57 -1.54
N GLU A 134 15.55 -36.10 -0.33
CA GLU A 134 15.73 -35.31 0.89
C GLU A 134 16.97 -34.37 0.83
N ASP A 135 18.06 -34.84 0.20
CA ASP A 135 19.29 -34.07 -0.03
C ASP A 135 19.11 -32.86 -0.95
N LYS A 136 18.04 -32.82 -1.77
CA LYS A 136 17.74 -31.74 -2.70
C LYS A 136 16.68 -30.76 -2.20
N ILE A 137 15.88 -31.13 -1.21
CA ILE A 137 14.76 -30.34 -0.70
C ILE A 137 15.22 -28.94 -0.27
N ALA A 138 16.26 -28.85 0.55
CA ALA A 138 16.78 -27.59 1.05
C ALA A 138 17.18 -26.61 -0.08
N MET A 139 17.85 -27.11 -1.12
CA MET A 139 18.25 -26.31 -2.28
C MET A 139 17.04 -25.82 -3.07
N VAL A 140 16.05 -26.67 -3.29
CA VAL A 140 14.83 -26.32 -4.02
C VAL A 140 13.99 -25.31 -3.22
N VAL A 141 13.84 -25.49 -1.92
CA VAL A 141 13.13 -24.55 -1.02
C VAL A 141 13.81 -23.19 -1.05
N ASN A 142 15.14 -23.11 -0.96
CA ASN A 142 15.86 -21.84 -1.07
C ASN A 142 15.67 -21.15 -2.43
N GLY A 143 15.58 -21.91 -3.50
CA GLY A 143 15.25 -21.35 -4.82
C GLY A 143 13.81 -20.83 -4.91
N ARG A 144 12.85 -21.56 -4.33
CA ARG A 144 11.43 -21.18 -4.33
C ARG A 144 11.16 -19.98 -3.41
N ILE A 145 11.86 -19.85 -2.28
CA ILE A 145 11.74 -18.70 -1.40
C ILE A 145 12.18 -17.40 -2.09
N ASN A 146 13.13 -17.44 -3.00
CA ASN A 146 13.49 -16.29 -3.82
C ASN A 146 12.34 -15.85 -4.74
N LYS A 147 11.59 -16.81 -5.30
CA LYS A 147 10.38 -16.47 -6.08
C LYS A 147 9.30 -15.87 -5.21
N PHE A 148 9.10 -16.37 -3.99
CA PHE A 148 8.19 -15.76 -3.04
C PHE A 148 8.55 -14.28 -2.78
N TYR A 149 9.83 -13.96 -2.56
CA TYR A 149 10.24 -12.57 -2.42
C TYR A 149 9.98 -11.74 -3.69
N GLU A 150 10.20 -12.30 -4.88
CA GLU A 150 9.89 -11.63 -6.15
C GLU A 150 8.38 -11.36 -6.33
N GLU A 151 7.52 -12.10 -5.66
CA GLU A 151 6.07 -11.88 -5.69
C GLU A 151 5.63 -10.82 -4.67
N VAL A 152 6.20 -10.84 -3.44
CA VAL A 152 5.69 -10.03 -2.34
C VAL A 152 6.49 -8.77 -2.03
N CYS A 153 7.75 -8.66 -2.49
CA CYS A 153 8.61 -7.51 -2.20
C CYS A 153 8.74 -6.60 -3.42
N LEU A 154 8.40 -5.32 -3.25
CA LEU A 154 8.43 -4.31 -4.30
C LEU A 154 9.79 -4.27 -5.02
N ASN A 155 10.89 -4.17 -4.27
CA ASN A 155 12.25 -4.06 -4.83
C ASN A 155 12.71 -5.33 -5.56
N ASP A 156 12.06 -6.47 -5.34
CA ASP A 156 12.37 -7.74 -5.99
C ASP A 156 11.44 -8.04 -7.18
N GLN A 157 10.37 -7.26 -7.38
CA GLN A 157 9.45 -7.41 -8.52
C GLN A 157 10.08 -6.90 -9.81
N ASN A 158 9.77 -7.53 -10.92
CA ASN A 158 10.13 -7.02 -12.24
C ASN A 158 9.26 -5.81 -12.55
N PHE A 159 9.90 -4.70 -12.97
CA PHE A 159 9.21 -3.45 -13.23
C PHE A 159 8.20 -3.60 -14.38
N ILE A 160 6.97 -3.14 -14.17
CA ILE A 160 5.87 -3.34 -15.13
C ILE A 160 6.14 -2.72 -16.51
N LYS A 161 6.91 -1.64 -16.58
CA LYS A 161 7.29 -0.99 -17.83
C LYS A 161 8.51 -1.60 -18.50
N GLU A 162 9.37 -2.29 -17.72
CA GLU A 162 10.63 -2.86 -18.20
C GLU A 162 10.91 -4.20 -17.50
N ASN A 163 10.39 -5.30 -18.06
CA ASN A 163 10.44 -6.64 -17.46
C ASN A 163 11.84 -7.19 -17.16
N LYS A 164 12.89 -6.59 -17.72
CA LYS A 164 14.27 -7.00 -17.50
C LYS A 164 14.93 -6.26 -16.31
N MET A 165 14.25 -5.30 -15.74
CA MET A 165 14.72 -4.49 -14.65
C MET A 165 13.84 -4.72 -13.40
N LYS A 166 14.47 -4.71 -12.24
CA LYS A 166 13.75 -4.67 -10.95
C LYS A 166 13.32 -3.22 -10.64
N VAL A 167 12.33 -3.09 -9.76
CA VAL A 167 11.87 -1.77 -9.29
C VAL A 167 12.94 -0.98 -8.54
#